data_641b554668fc21baba517e1e1a8209ec
#
_entry.id   641b554668fc21baba517e1e1a8209ec
#
_cell.length_a   1.000
_cell.length_b   1.000
_cell.length_c   1.000
_cell.angle_alpha   90.00
_cell.angle_beta   90.00
_cell.angle_gamma   90.00
#
_symmetry.space_group_name_H-M   'P 1'
#
loop_
_entity.id
_entity.type
_entity.pdbx_description
1 polymer ?
#
loop_
_entity_poly.entity_id
_entity_poly.type
_entity_poly.pdbx_seq_one_letter_code
_entity_poly.pdbx_strand_id
1 'polypeptide(L)'
;MSNSALLVIDIQNDYFPNGRFPLWNTDTTLDNIKQLMAKAKAQDIPIFLVQHVSSAPKGKAPFFEEGSVGVEIHPDVISICPDAEIIQKQHADSFYQTDLEQALERNGVDELLICGMMTQNCVTHTAISKAAEKYNVSIIEDCCTTTDQMIHNIALSAVSIRVPLLASSDELSK
;
A
#
# COMPACT_ATOMS: atom_id res chain seq x y z
N MET A 1 -1.25 11.59 -21.81
CA MET A 1 -1.99 10.67 -20.91
C MET A 1 -1.02 10.33 -19.79
N SER A 2 -1.42 10.48 -18.52
CA SER A 2 -0.56 10.10 -17.40
C SER A 2 -0.39 8.58 -17.41
N ASN A 3 0.77 8.12 -16.99
CA ASN A 3 1.12 6.70 -16.93
C ASN A 3 1.05 6.28 -15.46
N SER A 4 -0.15 5.94 -15.03
CA SER A 4 -0.46 5.66 -13.62
C SER A 4 0.04 4.28 -13.20
N ALA A 5 0.40 4.12 -11.91
CA ALA A 5 0.58 2.83 -11.26
C ALA A 5 -0.17 2.79 -9.92
N LEU A 6 -0.67 1.62 -9.57
CA LEU A 6 -1.28 1.36 -8.25
C LEU A 6 -0.26 0.70 -7.32
N LEU A 7 0.03 1.37 -6.20
CA LEU A 7 0.90 0.86 -5.15
C LEU A 7 0.06 0.39 -3.97
N VAL A 8 0.06 -0.94 -3.73
CA VAL A 8 -0.71 -1.60 -2.67
C VAL A 8 0.23 -1.97 -1.53
N ILE A 9 0.14 -1.25 -0.41
CA ILE A 9 1.14 -1.30 0.66
C ILE A 9 0.69 -2.18 1.82
N ASP A 10 1.52 -3.19 2.16
CA ASP A 10 1.49 -3.98 3.39
C ASP A 10 0.13 -4.64 3.69
N ILE A 11 -0.56 -5.16 2.67
CA ILE A 11 -1.78 -5.96 2.86
C ILE A 11 -1.36 -7.38 3.23
N GLN A 12 -0.92 -7.55 4.48
CA GLN A 12 -0.29 -8.76 4.99
C GLN A 12 -1.09 -9.37 6.14
N ASN A 13 -1.00 -10.70 6.31
CA ASN A 13 -1.87 -11.46 7.20
C ASN A 13 -1.83 -11.01 8.67
N ASP A 14 -0.70 -10.49 9.17
CA ASP A 14 -0.61 -10.01 10.56
C ASP A 14 -1.54 -8.83 10.88
N TYR A 15 -1.97 -8.07 9.87
CA TYR A 15 -2.89 -6.93 10.03
C TYR A 15 -4.38 -7.33 10.03
N PHE A 16 -4.70 -8.58 9.73
CA PHE A 16 -6.07 -9.09 9.66
C PHE A 16 -6.48 -9.84 10.94
N PRO A 17 -7.78 -10.12 11.14
CA PRO A 17 -8.22 -10.95 12.26
C PRO A 17 -7.43 -12.27 12.34
N ASN A 18 -6.99 -12.64 13.53
CA ASN A 18 -6.09 -13.77 13.85
C ASN A 18 -4.60 -13.53 13.52
N GLY A 19 -4.22 -12.38 12.97
CA GLY A 19 -2.82 -11.96 12.86
C GLY A 19 -2.27 -11.43 14.19
N ARG A 20 -0.97 -11.12 14.22
CA ARG A 20 -0.30 -10.61 15.43
C ARG A 20 -0.63 -9.15 15.77
N PHE A 21 -1.09 -8.38 14.79
CA PHE A 21 -1.37 -6.95 14.94
C PHE A 21 -2.62 -6.53 14.14
N PRO A 22 -3.82 -7.05 14.50
CA PRO A 22 -5.04 -6.77 13.75
C PRO A 22 -5.40 -5.27 13.81
N LEU A 23 -5.74 -4.72 12.64
CA LEU A 23 -6.11 -3.32 12.46
C LEU A 23 -7.62 -3.13 12.48
N TRP A 24 -8.04 -1.86 12.54
CA TRP A 24 -9.43 -1.45 12.43
C TRP A 24 -9.93 -1.56 10.98
N ASN A 25 -11.19 -1.98 10.79
CA ASN A 25 -11.92 -1.96 9.52
C ASN A 25 -11.23 -2.66 8.34
N THR A 26 -10.44 -3.70 8.61
CA THR A 26 -9.64 -4.39 7.58
C THR A 26 -10.47 -5.06 6.50
N ASP A 27 -11.64 -5.64 6.85
CA ASP A 27 -12.48 -6.37 5.88
C ASP A 27 -13.04 -5.41 4.82
N THR A 28 -13.62 -4.28 5.24
CA THR A 28 -14.13 -3.26 4.31
C THR A 28 -13.01 -2.67 3.46
N THR A 29 -11.87 -2.36 4.08
CA THR A 29 -10.70 -1.83 3.38
C THR A 29 -10.18 -2.82 2.34
N LEU A 30 -10.10 -4.10 2.69
CA LEU A 30 -9.68 -5.15 1.75
C LEU A 30 -10.64 -5.27 0.56
N ASP A 31 -11.95 -5.21 0.80
CA ASP A 31 -12.94 -5.27 -0.28
C ASP A 31 -12.82 -4.07 -1.23
N ASN A 32 -12.59 -2.87 -0.71
CA ASN A 32 -12.32 -1.68 -1.53
C ASN A 32 -11.03 -1.84 -2.35
N ILE A 33 -9.95 -2.31 -1.72
CA ILE A 33 -8.66 -2.57 -2.41
C ILE A 33 -8.86 -3.59 -3.54
N LYS A 34 -9.59 -4.68 -3.31
CA LYS A 34 -9.86 -5.70 -4.33
C LYS A 34 -10.59 -5.11 -5.53
N GLN A 35 -11.59 -4.25 -5.29
CA GLN A 35 -12.32 -3.57 -6.37
C GLN A 35 -11.40 -2.60 -7.13
N LEU A 36 -10.58 -1.83 -6.42
CA LEU A 36 -9.61 -0.90 -7.02
C LEU A 36 -8.58 -1.65 -7.88
N MET A 37 -8.01 -2.75 -7.36
CA MET A 37 -7.10 -3.60 -8.12
C MET A 37 -7.74 -4.21 -9.37
N ALA A 38 -9.00 -4.65 -9.28
CA ALA A 38 -9.73 -5.18 -10.43
C ALA A 38 -9.93 -4.11 -11.53
N LYS A 39 -10.24 -2.87 -11.13
CA LYS A 39 -10.35 -1.73 -12.05
C LYS A 39 -9.00 -1.39 -12.69
N ALA A 40 -7.92 -1.34 -11.91
CA ALA A 40 -6.58 -1.07 -12.41
C ALA A 40 -6.16 -2.12 -13.44
N LYS A 41 -6.39 -3.39 -13.15
CA LYS A 41 -6.11 -4.50 -14.07
C LYS A 41 -6.92 -4.40 -15.37
N ALA A 42 -8.19 -4.02 -15.29
CA ALA A 42 -9.04 -3.86 -16.47
C ALA A 42 -8.59 -2.69 -17.40
N GLN A 43 -7.79 -1.78 -16.88
CA GLN A 43 -7.23 -0.63 -17.60
C GLN A 43 -5.73 -0.78 -17.91
N ASP A 44 -5.16 -1.97 -17.73
CA ASP A 44 -3.74 -2.26 -17.92
C ASP A 44 -2.81 -1.35 -17.09
N ILE A 45 -3.30 -0.85 -15.94
CA ILE A 45 -2.50 -0.07 -14.99
C ILE A 45 -1.63 -1.04 -14.18
N PRO A 46 -0.29 -0.88 -14.18
CA PRO A 46 0.59 -1.72 -13.42
C PRO A 46 0.32 -1.64 -11.91
N ILE A 47 0.33 -2.80 -11.26
CA ILE A 47 0.12 -2.94 -9.82
C ILE A 47 1.41 -3.43 -9.19
N PHE A 48 1.88 -2.71 -8.18
CA PHE A 48 3.02 -3.09 -7.35
C PHE A 48 2.53 -3.44 -5.96
N LEU A 49 2.91 -4.62 -5.47
CA LEU A 49 2.60 -5.06 -4.12
C LEU A 49 3.81 -4.77 -3.22
N VAL A 50 3.61 -4.03 -2.15
CA VAL A 50 4.66 -3.78 -1.18
C VAL A 50 4.50 -4.71 0.01
N GLN A 51 5.59 -5.37 0.39
CA GLN A 51 5.64 -6.30 1.51
C GLN A 51 6.68 -5.84 2.53
N HIS A 52 6.23 -5.55 3.75
CA HIS A 52 7.15 -5.25 4.85
C HIS A 52 7.65 -6.55 5.49
N VAL A 53 8.96 -6.69 5.61
CA VAL A 53 9.60 -7.80 6.33
C VAL A 53 10.40 -7.21 7.49
N SER A 54 10.09 -7.63 8.70
CA SER A 54 10.77 -7.10 9.89
C SER A 54 12.27 -7.42 9.87
N SER A 55 13.09 -6.41 10.16
CA SER A 55 14.54 -6.57 10.35
C SER A 55 14.93 -7.03 11.77
N ALA A 56 13.95 -7.25 12.65
CA ALA A 56 14.22 -7.72 14.00
C ALA A 56 14.82 -9.15 14.00
N PRO A 57 15.67 -9.47 14.97
CA PRO A 57 16.18 -10.84 15.11
C PRO A 57 15.02 -11.85 15.19
N LYS A 58 15.25 -13.07 14.67
CA LYS A 58 14.25 -14.15 14.67
C LYS A 58 13.63 -14.37 16.06
N GLY A 59 12.31 -14.43 16.10
CA GLY A 59 11.52 -14.56 17.34
C GLY A 59 11.38 -13.26 18.15
N LYS A 60 11.81 -12.12 17.62
CA LYS A 60 11.72 -10.80 18.29
C LYS A 60 10.83 -9.81 17.55
N ALA A 61 10.41 -10.10 16.32
CA ALA A 61 9.51 -9.23 15.58
C ALA A 61 8.12 -9.23 16.24
N PRO A 62 7.52 -8.05 16.50
CA PRO A 62 6.15 -7.97 17.00
C PRO A 62 5.15 -8.45 15.95
N PHE A 63 5.40 -8.19 14.68
CA PHE A 63 4.66 -8.65 13.51
C PHE A 63 5.57 -8.65 12.27
N PHE A 64 5.13 -9.24 11.18
CA PHE A 64 5.85 -9.37 9.90
C PHE A 64 7.21 -10.07 10.01
N GLU A 65 7.26 -11.06 10.88
CA GLU A 65 8.47 -11.86 11.05
C GLU A 65 8.76 -12.68 9.80
N GLU A 66 10.00 -12.65 9.32
CA GLU A 66 10.43 -13.40 8.15
C GLU A 66 10.12 -14.89 8.27
N GLY A 67 9.51 -15.46 7.23
CA GLY A 67 9.12 -16.88 7.16
C GLY A 67 7.88 -17.25 7.98
N SER A 68 7.18 -16.28 8.58
CA SER A 68 5.88 -16.50 9.23
C SER A 68 4.73 -16.39 8.24
N VAL A 69 3.58 -17.00 8.56
CA VAL A 69 2.33 -16.78 7.79
C VAL A 69 1.88 -15.32 7.87
N GLY A 70 2.19 -14.64 8.98
CA GLY A 70 1.81 -13.25 9.20
C GLY A 70 2.46 -12.25 8.25
N VAL A 71 3.68 -12.53 7.77
CA VAL A 71 4.40 -11.67 6.83
C VAL A 71 3.91 -11.82 5.39
N GLU A 72 3.21 -12.91 5.08
CA GLU A 72 2.71 -13.16 3.73
C GLU A 72 1.65 -12.13 3.33
N ILE A 73 1.65 -11.72 2.06
CA ILE A 73 0.61 -10.87 1.50
C ILE A 73 -0.71 -11.65 1.52
N HIS A 74 -1.80 -10.96 1.82
CA HIS A 74 -3.13 -11.56 1.93
C HIS A 74 -3.49 -12.32 0.64
N PRO A 75 -3.99 -13.57 0.74
CA PRO A 75 -4.22 -14.43 -0.43
C PRO A 75 -5.20 -13.85 -1.45
N ASP A 76 -6.20 -13.08 -1.01
CA ASP A 76 -7.14 -12.42 -1.92
C ASP A 76 -6.45 -11.39 -2.81
N VAL A 77 -5.44 -10.69 -2.29
CA VAL A 77 -4.65 -9.71 -3.07
C VAL A 77 -3.80 -10.42 -4.11
N ILE A 78 -3.07 -11.46 -3.70
CA ILE A 78 -2.26 -12.28 -4.62
C ILE A 78 -3.13 -12.90 -5.72
N SER A 79 -4.34 -13.37 -5.40
CA SER A 79 -5.21 -14.02 -6.38
C SER A 79 -5.67 -13.10 -7.52
N ILE A 80 -5.76 -11.78 -7.28
CA ILE A 80 -6.15 -10.80 -8.31
C ILE A 80 -4.99 -10.55 -9.28
N CYS A 81 -3.78 -10.43 -8.77
CA CYS A 81 -2.57 -10.14 -9.56
C CYS A 81 -1.42 -11.07 -9.15
N PRO A 82 -1.47 -12.36 -9.54
CA PRO A 82 -0.44 -13.33 -9.15
C PRO A 82 0.95 -13.00 -9.72
N ASP A 83 1.00 -12.26 -10.82
CA ASP A 83 2.23 -11.86 -11.51
C ASP A 83 2.68 -10.44 -11.13
N ALA A 84 2.04 -9.78 -10.15
CA ALA A 84 2.43 -8.45 -9.72
C ALA A 84 3.85 -8.45 -9.14
N GLU A 85 4.62 -7.41 -9.46
CA GLU A 85 5.96 -7.23 -8.88
C GLU A 85 5.84 -6.93 -7.38
N ILE A 86 6.55 -7.71 -6.55
CA ILE A 86 6.57 -7.54 -5.10
C ILE A 86 7.82 -6.76 -4.70
N ILE A 87 7.63 -5.62 -4.06
CA ILE A 87 8.69 -4.78 -3.50
C ILE A 87 8.82 -5.07 -2.01
N GLN A 88 9.90 -5.70 -1.60
CA GLN A 88 10.17 -5.93 -0.17
C GLN A 88 10.84 -4.72 0.47
N LYS A 89 10.39 -4.35 1.67
CA LYS A 89 10.94 -3.25 2.45
C LYS A 89 11.12 -3.62 3.93
N GLN A 90 11.96 -2.86 4.61
CA GLN A 90 12.19 -2.96 6.07
C GLN A 90 11.88 -1.63 6.81
N HIS A 91 11.51 -0.60 6.08
CA HIS A 91 11.22 0.74 6.61
C HIS A 91 9.80 1.18 6.24
N ALA A 92 9.32 2.25 6.86
CA ALA A 92 7.97 2.78 6.55
C ALA A 92 7.89 3.28 5.10
N ASP A 93 8.88 4.03 4.65
CA ASP A 93 8.98 4.52 3.28
C ASP A 93 9.27 3.37 2.31
N SER A 94 8.39 3.15 1.34
CA SER A 94 8.52 2.09 0.34
C SER A 94 9.63 2.35 -0.69
N PHE A 95 10.15 3.55 -0.79
CA PHE A 95 11.29 3.89 -1.65
C PHE A 95 12.64 3.65 -0.95
N TYR A 96 12.67 3.76 0.39
CA TYR A 96 13.92 3.74 1.11
C TYR A 96 14.55 2.35 1.15
N GLN A 97 15.73 2.22 0.54
CA GLN A 97 16.49 0.96 0.42
C GLN A 97 15.71 -0.19 -0.26
N THR A 98 14.96 0.14 -1.31
CA THR A 98 14.20 -0.82 -2.13
C THR A 98 14.44 -0.56 -3.61
N ASP A 99 13.94 -1.47 -4.46
CA ASP A 99 13.99 -1.34 -5.92
C ASP A 99 12.73 -0.68 -6.50
N LEU A 100 11.85 -0.06 -5.67
CA LEU A 100 10.59 0.51 -6.13
C LEU A 100 10.80 1.58 -7.21
N GLU A 101 11.75 2.49 -7.00
CA GLU A 101 12.02 3.57 -7.95
C GLU A 101 12.39 3.02 -9.33
N GLN A 102 13.30 2.03 -9.37
CA GLN A 102 13.71 1.37 -10.60
C GLN A 102 12.54 0.61 -11.26
N ALA A 103 11.67 -0.02 -10.47
CA ALA A 103 10.48 -0.72 -10.96
C ALA A 103 9.50 0.26 -11.63
N LEU A 104 9.25 1.40 -11.02
CA LEU A 104 8.39 2.46 -11.57
C LEU A 104 8.99 3.07 -12.84
N GLU A 105 10.30 3.33 -12.87
CA GLU A 105 11.00 3.86 -14.03
C GLU A 105 10.95 2.90 -15.23
N ARG A 106 11.15 1.60 -15.01
CA ARG A 106 11.03 0.57 -16.08
C ARG A 106 9.65 0.55 -16.72
N ASN A 107 8.61 0.90 -15.97
CA ASN A 107 7.23 0.98 -16.45
C ASN A 107 6.84 2.39 -16.94
N GLY A 108 7.75 3.36 -16.91
CA GLY A 108 7.52 4.73 -17.37
C GLY A 108 6.46 5.47 -16.57
N VAL A 109 6.30 5.15 -15.29
CA VAL A 109 5.28 5.71 -14.41
C VAL A 109 5.57 7.17 -14.10
N ASP A 110 4.53 8.01 -14.14
CA ASP A 110 4.57 9.42 -13.74
C ASP A 110 3.48 9.78 -12.71
N GLU A 111 2.55 8.87 -12.44
CA GLU A 111 1.49 9.04 -11.45
C GLU A 111 1.39 7.81 -10.53
N LEU A 112 1.29 8.06 -9.22
CA LEU A 112 1.15 7.02 -8.20
C LEU A 112 -0.19 7.13 -7.46
N LEU A 113 -0.97 6.07 -7.55
CA LEU A 113 -2.15 5.85 -6.72
C LEU A 113 -1.74 4.95 -5.57
N ILE A 114 -1.76 5.46 -4.33
CA ILE A 114 -1.27 4.75 -3.15
C ILE A 114 -2.45 4.32 -2.27
N CYS A 115 -2.46 3.05 -1.88
CA CYS A 115 -3.40 2.50 -0.90
C CYS A 115 -2.71 1.51 0.03
N GLY A 116 -3.37 1.13 1.12
CA GLY A 116 -2.87 0.09 2.03
C GLY A 116 -2.81 0.48 3.50
N MET A 117 -1.85 -0.11 4.20
CA MET A 117 -1.74 -0.09 5.68
C MET A 117 -0.30 0.16 6.12
N MET A 118 -0.05 0.86 7.24
CA MET A 118 -0.99 1.67 8.03
C MET A 118 -0.98 3.10 7.51
N THR A 119 -2.14 3.75 7.55
CA THR A 119 -2.33 5.11 7.03
C THR A 119 -1.29 6.10 7.55
N GLN A 120 -1.08 6.21 8.88
CA GLN A 120 -0.13 7.15 9.50
C GLN A 120 1.34 6.76 9.36
N ASN A 121 1.63 5.58 8.84
CA ASN A 121 2.98 5.05 8.75
C ASN A 121 3.37 4.77 7.30
N CYS A 122 3.27 3.53 6.83
CA CYS A 122 3.80 3.13 5.52
C CYS A 122 3.15 3.89 4.36
N VAL A 123 1.85 4.18 4.43
CA VAL A 123 1.13 4.94 3.40
C VAL A 123 1.64 6.38 3.32
N THR A 124 1.56 7.14 4.41
CA THR A 124 1.95 8.55 4.42
C THR A 124 3.45 8.75 4.24
N HIS A 125 4.31 7.91 4.83
CA HIS A 125 5.77 8.02 4.62
C HIS A 125 6.15 7.79 3.15
N THR A 126 5.51 6.84 2.48
CA THR A 126 5.74 6.61 1.06
C THR A 126 5.23 7.77 0.22
N ALA A 127 4.02 8.26 0.51
CA ALA A 127 3.39 9.35 -0.27
C ALA A 127 4.15 10.68 -0.21
N ILE A 128 4.84 10.95 0.91
CA ILE A 128 5.63 12.19 1.11
C ILE A 128 7.13 11.96 1.04
N SER A 129 7.57 10.79 0.61
CA SER A 129 8.99 10.49 0.41
C SER A 129 9.64 11.49 -0.54
N LYS A 130 10.91 11.80 -0.33
CA LYS A 130 11.69 12.62 -1.24
C LYS A 130 11.75 12.02 -2.66
N ALA A 131 11.82 10.68 -2.75
CA ALA A 131 11.79 9.98 -4.02
C ALA A 131 10.42 10.06 -4.72
N ALA A 132 9.34 10.23 -3.96
CA ALA A 132 7.99 10.37 -4.51
C ALA A 132 7.72 11.75 -5.15
N GLU A 133 8.53 12.77 -4.86
CA GLU A 133 8.32 14.15 -5.36
C GLU A 133 8.37 14.29 -6.90
N LYS A 134 8.93 13.32 -7.60
CA LYS A 134 8.96 13.30 -9.07
C LYS A 134 7.71 12.72 -9.72
N TYR A 135 6.80 12.15 -8.92
CA TYR A 135 5.53 11.59 -9.37
C TYR A 135 4.35 12.47 -8.96
N ASN A 136 3.25 12.38 -9.70
CA ASN A 136 1.96 12.88 -9.28
C ASN A 136 1.36 11.86 -8.29
N VAL A 137 1.46 12.12 -7.00
CA VAL A 137 1.02 11.17 -5.96
C VAL A 137 -0.37 11.50 -5.47
N SER A 138 -1.22 10.49 -5.36
CA SER A 138 -2.53 10.55 -4.67
C SER A 138 -2.71 9.36 -3.75
N ILE A 139 -3.44 9.54 -2.64
CA ILE A 139 -3.81 8.47 -1.72
C ILE A 139 -5.28 8.14 -1.93
N ILE A 140 -5.60 6.85 -2.08
CA ILE A 140 -6.99 6.36 -2.15
C ILE A 140 -7.45 6.09 -0.73
N GLU A 141 -8.15 7.07 -0.15
CA GLU A 141 -8.40 7.14 1.30
C GLU A 141 -9.24 6.00 1.86
N ASP A 142 -10.29 5.57 1.14
CA ASP A 142 -11.17 4.47 1.52
C ASP A 142 -10.56 3.07 1.28
N CYS A 143 -9.38 3.03 0.67
CA CYS A 143 -8.52 1.85 0.53
C CYS A 143 -7.33 1.87 1.52
N CYS A 144 -7.41 2.68 2.58
CA CYS A 144 -6.40 2.75 3.64
C CYS A 144 -7.04 2.47 5.01
N THR A 145 -6.26 1.90 5.92
CA THR A 145 -6.67 1.75 7.32
C THR A 145 -5.47 1.70 8.27
N THR A 146 -5.74 1.72 9.56
CA THR A 146 -4.78 1.62 10.66
C THR A 146 -5.41 1.04 11.92
N THR A 147 -4.82 1.30 13.09
CA THR A 147 -5.25 0.73 14.39
C THR A 147 -6.62 1.20 14.84
N ASP A 148 -7.01 2.45 14.52
CA ASP A 148 -8.33 3.01 14.82
C ASP A 148 -8.70 4.16 13.89
N GLN A 149 -9.98 4.53 13.88
CA GLN A 149 -10.54 5.55 13.01
C GLN A 149 -9.98 6.95 13.27
N MET A 150 -9.69 7.29 14.52
CA MET A 150 -9.19 8.63 14.86
C MET A 150 -7.78 8.84 14.29
N ILE A 151 -6.90 7.86 14.48
CA ILE A 151 -5.54 7.90 13.93
C ILE A 151 -5.58 7.97 12.41
N HIS A 152 -6.46 7.18 11.77
CA HIS A 152 -6.67 7.22 10.33
C HIS A 152 -7.04 8.63 9.84
N ASN A 153 -8.05 9.24 10.44
CA ASN A 153 -8.53 10.57 10.07
C ASN A 153 -7.47 11.66 10.31
N ILE A 154 -6.73 11.59 11.42
CA ILE A 154 -5.64 12.55 11.73
C ILE A 154 -4.53 12.43 10.67
N ALA A 155 -4.14 11.21 10.31
CA ALA A 155 -3.09 11.00 9.32
C ALA A 155 -3.49 11.51 7.93
N LEU A 156 -4.72 11.23 7.49
CA LEU A 156 -5.23 11.75 6.22
C LEU A 156 -5.31 13.27 6.23
N SER A 157 -5.86 13.87 7.29
CA SER A 157 -5.91 15.32 7.44
C SER A 157 -4.51 15.96 7.37
N ALA A 158 -3.52 15.35 8.03
CA ALA A 158 -2.15 15.88 8.05
C ALA A 158 -1.47 15.81 6.66
N VAL A 159 -1.68 14.74 5.91
CA VAL A 159 -1.04 14.56 4.60
C VAL A 159 -1.75 15.31 3.48
N SER A 160 -3.05 15.60 3.62
CA SER A 160 -3.89 16.22 2.57
C SER A 160 -3.44 17.61 2.12
N ILE A 161 -2.63 18.30 2.93
CA ILE A 161 -2.01 19.58 2.57
C ILE A 161 -0.92 19.45 1.50
N ARG A 162 -0.41 18.25 1.26
CA ARG A 162 0.64 17.96 0.28
C ARG A 162 0.22 16.97 -0.80
N VAL A 163 -0.65 16.03 -0.46
CA VAL A 163 -1.02 14.89 -1.31
C VAL A 163 -2.53 14.85 -1.45
N PRO A 164 -3.09 14.87 -2.67
CA PRO A 164 -4.52 14.69 -2.91
C PRO A 164 -5.04 13.39 -2.30
N LEU A 165 -6.24 13.46 -1.71
CA LEU A 165 -7.00 12.30 -1.25
C LEU A 165 -8.13 12.04 -2.25
N LEU A 166 -8.27 10.82 -2.71
CA LEU A 166 -9.24 10.38 -3.70
C LEU A 166 -10.05 9.21 -3.14
N ALA A 167 -11.31 9.09 -3.56
CA ALA A 167 -12.12 7.92 -3.24
C ALA A 167 -11.99 6.87 -4.36
N SER A 168 -12.00 5.58 -4.02
CA SER A 168 -11.91 4.48 -4.98
C SER A 168 -13.08 4.43 -5.96
N SER A 169 -14.23 5.03 -5.61
CA SER A 169 -15.39 5.18 -6.49
C SER A 169 -15.13 6.14 -7.65
N ASP A 170 -14.29 7.16 -7.43
CA ASP A 170 -14.07 8.25 -8.37
C ASP A 170 -12.86 7.95 -9.29
N GLU A 171 -11.91 7.18 -8.76
CA GLU A 171 -10.73 6.77 -9.50
C GLU A 171 -11.00 5.54 -10.38
N LEU A 172 -10.32 5.51 -11.52
CA LEU A 172 -10.43 4.43 -12.50
C LEU A 172 -11.88 4.18 -12.98
N SER A 173 -12.71 5.22 -12.98
CA SER A 173 -14.12 5.16 -13.41
C SER A 173 -14.31 5.46 -14.91
N LYS A 174 -13.23 5.53 -15.69
CA LYS A 174 -13.27 5.88 -17.12
C LYS A 174 -13.16 4.69 -18.02
#